data_a75de3cda4a4251fe469233e82516416
#
_entry.id   a75de3cda4a4251fe469233e82516416
#
_cell.length_a   1.000
_cell.length_b   1.000
_cell.length_c   1.000
_cell.angle_alpha   90.00
_cell.angle_beta   90.00
_cell.angle_gamma   90.00
#
_symmetry.space_group_name_H-M   'P 1'
#
loop_
_entity.id
_entity.type
_entity.pdbx_description
1 polymer ?
#
loop_
_entity_poly.entity_id
_entity_poly.type
_entity_poly.pdbx_seq_one_letter_code
_entity_poly.pdbx_strand_id
1 'polypeptide(L)'
;MSSASNLARIALSFGLPAGLLDRGPALRGTKFLARAALKARFGGRPFQMVNVGACDGALFDDVTPWLHRIARARAMLVEPIPYNQKRLRANYPDTGRFIIEPVAVTRTRGTITVHTFDAAALEDGTLPIEFIGCSSVTDSNLMSGKNAWGEADANFNKFAPHLKDIEVPSETLQTLLDRNGVAHIDAFLVDCEGADWMVFDQLDLKRYRPGMIK
;
A
#
# COMPACT_ATOMS: atom_id res chain seq x y z
N MET A 1 34.54 -12.72 8.52
CA MET A 1 33.46 -12.82 7.50
C MET A 1 32.33 -11.95 7.98
N SER A 2 31.96 -10.89 7.23
CA SER A 2 31.03 -9.88 7.70
C SER A 2 29.59 -10.42 7.77
N SER A 3 28.80 -9.93 8.73
CA SER A 3 27.37 -10.28 8.89
C SER A 3 26.52 -10.03 7.62
N ALA A 4 27.00 -9.14 6.73
CA ALA A 4 26.38 -8.84 5.44
C ALA A 4 26.44 -10.03 4.47
N SER A 5 27.52 -10.84 4.48
CA SER A 5 27.64 -12.00 3.59
C SER A 5 26.70 -13.14 3.96
N ASN A 6 26.40 -13.31 5.24
CA ASN A 6 25.46 -14.33 5.71
C ASN A 6 23.99 -13.96 5.41
N LEU A 7 23.62 -12.68 5.53
CA LEU A 7 22.28 -12.21 5.15
C LEU A 7 22.04 -12.35 3.64
N ALA A 8 23.04 -12.07 2.80
CA ALA A 8 22.95 -12.24 1.35
C ALA A 8 22.76 -13.72 0.96
N ARG A 9 23.50 -14.65 1.60
CA ARG A 9 23.35 -16.11 1.37
C ARG A 9 21.99 -16.62 1.81
N ILE A 10 21.51 -16.12 2.94
CA ILE A 10 20.17 -16.45 3.45
C ILE A 10 19.10 -15.89 2.49
N ALA A 11 19.21 -14.65 2.02
CA ALA A 11 18.29 -14.06 1.07
C ALA A 11 18.23 -14.85 -0.25
N LEU A 12 19.37 -15.27 -0.79
CA LEU A 12 19.46 -16.12 -1.99
C LEU A 12 18.79 -17.47 -1.80
N SER A 13 18.93 -18.12 -0.64
CA SER A 13 18.27 -19.38 -0.34
C SER A 13 16.74 -19.27 -0.29
N PHE A 14 16.21 -18.04 -0.24
CA PHE A 14 14.78 -17.72 -0.26
C PHE A 14 14.29 -17.16 -1.60
N GLY A 15 15.12 -17.23 -2.65
CA GLY A 15 14.78 -16.69 -3.98
C GLY A 15 14.80 -15.16 -4.04
N LEU A 16 15.37 -14.48 -3.03
CA LEU A 16 15.56 -13.03 -3.05
C LEU A 16 16.86 -12.71 -3.78
N PRO A 17 16.90 -11.79 -4.76
CA PRO A 17 18.11 -11.44 -5.49
C PRO A 17 19.18 -10.88 -4.55
N ALA A 18 20.45 -11.34 -4.72
CA ALA A 18 21.58 -10.92 -3.89
C ALA A 18 21.83 -9.41 -3.91
N GLY A 19 21.53 -8.73 -5.02
CA GLY A 19 21.65 -7.28 -5.16
C GLY A 19 20.69 -6.45 -4.33
N LEU A 20 19.74 -7.11 -3.65
CA LEU A 20 18.74 -6.43 -2.82
C LEU A 20 19.33 -5.81 -1.55
N LEU A 21 20.50 -6.23 -1.14
CA LEU A 21 21.11 -5.82 0.13
C LEU A 21 22.11 -4.65 -0.01
N ASP A 22 22.44 -4.23 -1.23
CA ASP A 22 23.60 -3.34 -1.47
C ASP A 22 23.32 -1.93 -2.02
N ARG A 23 22.09 -1.49 -2.27
CA ARG A 23 21.84 -0.19 -2.93
C ARG A 23 20.90 0.73 -2.16
N GLY A 24 21.42 1.88 -1.66
CA GLY A 24 20.72 3.15 -1.36
C GLY A 24 19.54 3.17 -0.37
N PRO A 25 18.91 4.36 -0.16
CA PRO A 25 17.78 4.55 0.78
C PRO A 25 16.54 3.74 0.48
N ALA A 26 16.20 3.49 -0.79
CA ALA A 26 15.09 2.62 -1.22
C ALA A 26 15.18 1.19 -0.66
N LEU A 27 16.36 0.77 -0.21
CA LEU A 27 16.65 -0.56 0.34
C LEU A 27 16.43 -0.70 1.85
N ARG A 28 16.12 0.37 2.56
CA ARG A 28 15.82 0.24 4.00
C ARG A 28 14.54 -0.56 4.21
N GLY A 29 13.50 -0.26 3.43
CA GLY A 29 12.23 -1.00 3.45
C GLY A 29 12.41 -2.48 3.16
N THR A 30 13.16 -2.84 2.13
CA THR A 30 13.39 -4.25 1.74
C THR A 30 14.16 -5.04 2.78
N LYS A 31 15.08 -4.44 3.54
CA LYS A 31 15.77 -5.12 4.66
C LYS A 31 14.82 -5.49 5.79
N PHE A 32 13.91 -4.58 6.15
CA PHE A 32 12.89 -4.85 7.16
C PHE A 32 11.91 -5.90 6.68
N LEU A 33 11.47 -5.82 5.42
CA LEU A 33 10.60 -6.80 4.80
C LEU A 33 11.24 -8.19 4.80
N ALA A 34 12.50 -8.30 4.40
CA ALA A 34 13.24 -9.57 4.42
C ALA A 34 13.33 -10.17 5.83
N ARG A 35 13.58 -9.34 6.85
CA ARG A 35 13.59 -9.78 8.25
C ARG A 35 12.22 -10.29 8.70
N ALA A 36 11.14 -9.57 8.36
CA ALA A 36 9.78 -9.95 8.71
C ALA A 36 9.39 -11.27 8.01
N ALA A 37 9.71 -11.43 6.73
CA ALA A 37 9.47 -12.65 5.97
C ALA A 37 10.25 -13.85 6.54
N LEU A 38 11.52 -13.65 6.92
CA LEU A 38 12.34 -14.67 7.57
C LEU A 38 11.75 -15.08 8.92
N LYS A 39 11.35 -14.11 9.74
CA LYS A 39 10.71 -14.39 11.05
C LYS A 39 9.43 -15.21 10.87
N ALA A 40 8.58 -14.87 9.91
CA ALA A 40 7.38 -15.64 9.61
C ALA A 40 7.71 -17.07 9.20
N ARG A 41 8.70 -17.25 8.30
CA ARG A 41 9.13 -18.56 7.83
C ARG A 41 9.70 -19.43 8.94
N PHE A 42 10.61 -18.90 9.77
CA PHE A 42 11.16 -19.64 10.91
C PHE A 42 10.10 -19.97 11.97
N GLY A 43 9.06 -19.13 12.08
CA GLY A 43 7.89 -19.42 12.89
C GLY A 43 6.91 -20.41 12.26
N GLY A 44 7.20 -20.97 11.09
CA GLY A 44 6.36 -21.97 10.40
C GLY A 44 5.02 -21.46 9.86
N ARG A 45 4.80 -20.13 9.85
CA ARG A 45 3.54 -19.49 9.45
C ARG A 45 3.67 -18.69 8.14
N PRO A 46 2.55 -18.39 7.45
CA PRO A 46 2.56 -17.47 6.32
C PRO A 46 3.06 -16.08 6.73
N PHE A 47 3.75 -15.40 5.82
CA PHE A 47 3.99 -13.96 5.93
C PHE A 47 2.68 -13.22 5.67
N GLN A 48 2.32 -12.26 6.52
CA GLN A 48 1.09 -11.48 6.40
C GLN A 48 1.40 -9.98 6.26
N MET A 49 0.98 -9.41 5.14
CA MET A 49 1.00 -7.97 4.90
C MET A 49 -0.41 -7.38 4.99
N VAL A 50 -0.49 -6.16 5.48
CA VAL A 50 -1.66 -5.28 5.34
C VAL A 50 -1.17 -3.99 4.72
N ASN A 51 -1.78 -3.60 3.59
CA ASN A 51 -1.47 -2.35 2.89
C ASN A 51 -2.77 -1.56 2.73
N VAL A 52 -2.83 -0.37 3.32
CA VAL A 52 -3.96 0.56 3.23
C VAL A 52 -3.54 1.73 2.35
N GLY A 53 -4.32 1.98 1.30
CA GLY A 53 -3.94 2.84 0.18
C GLY A 53 -3.07 2.07 -0.81
N ALA A 54 -3.51 0.86 -1.19
CA ALA A 54 -2.70 -0.04 -2.01
C ALA A 54 -2.56 0.42 -3.47
N CYS A 55 -3.35 1.39 -3.92
CA CYS A 55 -3.38 1.87 -5.30
C CYS A 55 -3.47 0.70 -6.30
N ASP A 56 -2.54 0.58 -7.25
CA ASP A 56 -2.43 -0.58 -8.14
C ASP A 56 -1.45 -1.65 -7.62
N GLY A 57 -0.84 -1.43 -6.46
CA GLY A 57 0.12 -2.34 -5.81
C GLY A 57 1.47 -2.46 -6.53
N ALA A 58 1.75 -1.60 -7.50
CA ALA A 58 2.97 -1.67 -8.32
C ALA A 58 3.61 -0.31 -8.56
N LEU A 59 2.86 0.68 -9.07
CA LEU A 59 3.33 2.05 -9.24
C LEU A 59 3.54 2.70 -7.86
N PHE A 60 4.67 3.34 -7.65
CA PHE A 60 5.04 4.00 -6.38
C PHE A 60 5.15 3.11 -5.15
N ASP A 61 4.94 1.81 -5.29
CA ASP A 61 5.05 0.84 -4.20
C ASP A 61 6.30 -0.04 -4.38
N ASP A 62 7.30 0.18 -3.55
CA ASP A 62 8.56 -0.56 -3.54
C ASP A 62 8.50 -1.85 -2.67
N VAL A 63 7.39 -2.07 -1.97
CA VAL A 63 7.24 -3.16 -0.99
C VAL A 63 6.26 -4.23 -1.46
N THR A 64 5.05 -3.84 -1.87
CA THR A 64 3.99 -4.79 -2.22
C THR A 64 4.37 -5.76 -3.37
N PRO A 65 5.14 -5.36 -4.42
CA PRO A 65 5.58 -6.29 -5.46
C PRO A 65 6.41 -7.47 -4.96
N TRP A 66 7.02 -7.38 -3.77
CA TRP A 66 7.75 -8.48 -3.15
C TRP A 66 6.87 -9.63 -2.69
N LEU A 67 5.56 -9.42 -2.52
CA LEU A 67 4.60 -10.47 -2.16
C LEU A 67 4.63 -11.64 -3.14
N HIS A 68 4.89 -11.37 -4.42
CA HIS A 68 5.00 -12.42 -5.44
C HIS A 68 6.23 -13.33 -5.24
N ARG A 69 7.26 -12.82 -4.55
CA ARG A 69 8.54 -13.50 -4.33
C ARG A 69 8.65 -14.13 -2.94
N ILE A 70 7.81 -13.74 -2.00
CA ILE A 70 7.80 -14.32 -0.65
C ILE A 70 6.92 -15.57 -0.66
N ALA A 71 7.53 -16.71 -0.43
CA ALA A 71 6.82 -17.97 -0.35
C ALA A 71 5.77 -17.92 0.77
N ARG A 72 4.54 -18.38 0.47
CA ARG A 72 3.40 -18.37 1.40
C ARG A 72 3.01 -16.97 1.90
N ALA A 73 3.36 -15.90 1.17
CA ALA A 73 2.86 -14.57 1.51
C ALA A 73 1.34 -14.50 1.35
N ARG A 74 0.70 -13.78 2.26
CA ARG A 74 -0.69 -13.36 2.20
C ARG A 74 -0.75 -11.86 2.37
N ALA A 75 -1.72 -11.20 1.75
CA ALA A 75 -1.94 -9.78 1.94
C ALA A 75 -3.42 -9.44 1.97
N MET A 76 -3.75 -8.44 2.78
CA MET A 76 -4.95 -7.64 2.67
C MET A 76 -4.55 -6.29 2.07
N LEU A 77 -5.08 -6.00 0.90
CA LEU A 77 -4.81 -4.79 0.12
C LEU A 77 -6.08 -3.95 0.10
N VAL A 78 -6.04 -2.78 0.69
CA VAL A 78 -7.22 -1.90 0.85
C VAL A 78 -7.08 -0.73 -0.11
N GLU A 79 -8.05 -0.58 -1.01
CA GLU A 79 -8.06 0.46 -2.03
C GLU A 79 -9.51 0.88 -2.35
N PRO A 80 -9.91 2.13 -2.06
CA PRO A 80 -11.28 2.57 -2.25
C PRO A 80 -11.65 2.89 -3.70
N ILE A 81 -10.69 3.24 -4.58
CA ILE A 81 -10.96 3.81 -5.89
C ILE A 81 -11.18 2.71 -6.93
N PRO A 82 -12.34 2.64 -7.61
CA PRO A 82 -12.66 1.55 -8.54
C PRO A 82 -11.65 1.38 -9.68
N TYR A 83 -11.11 2.48 -10.22
CA TYR A 83 -10.10 2.44 -11.27
C TYR A 83 -8.80 1.76 -10.78
N ASN A 84 -8.33 2.13 -9.60
CA ASN A 84 -7.14 1.53 -8.98
C ASN A 84 -7.39 0.07 -8.63
N GLN A 85 -8.57 -0.28 -8.11
CA GLN A 85 -8.95 -1.67 -7.79
C GLN A 85 -8.89 -2.57 -9.03
N LYS A 86 -9.33 -2.09 -10.21
CA LYS A 86 -9.25 -2.85 -11.47
C LYS A 86 -7.79 -3.22 -11.77
N ARG A 87 -6.87 -2.29 -11.62
CA ARG A 87 -5.44 -2.50 -11.83
C ARG A 87 -4.82 -3.37 -10.74
N LEU A 88 -5.19 -3.13 -9.48
CA LEU A 88 -4.75 -3.93 -8.34
C LEU A 88 -5.12 -5.40 -8.50
N ARG A 89 -6.35 -5.70 -8.94
CA ARG A 89 -6.80 -7.09 -9.22
C ARG A 89 -6.03 -7.74 -10.38
N ALA A 90 -5.62 -6.96 -11.37
CA ALA A 90 -4.78 -7.46 -12.46
C ALA A 90 -3.36 -7.82 -11.97
N ASN A 91 -2.80 -7.01 -11.07
CA ASN A 91 -1.48 -7.25 -10.49
C ASN A 91 -1.49 -8.32 -9.39
N TYR A 92 -2.59 -8.44 -8.64
CA TYR A 92 -2.78 -9.38 -7.52
C TYR A 92 -4.07 -10.18 -7.71
N PRO A 93 -4.10 -11.14 -8.65
CA PRO A 93 -5.27 -11.96 -8.89
C PRO A 93 -5.61 -12.75 -7.62
N ASP A 94 -6.91 -12.88 -7.36
CA ASP A 94 -7.41 -13.63 -6.21
C ASP A 94 -7.07 -15.12 -6.34
N THR A 95 -6.07 -15.52 -5.58
CA THR A 95 -5.60 -16.89 -5.47
C THR A 95 -5.85 -17.47 -4.07
N GLY A 96 -6.69 -16.80 -3.26
CA GLY A 96 -6.84 -17.06 -1.83
C GLY A 96 -5.66 -16.58 -0.98
N ARG A 97 -4.64 -15.95 -1.61
CA ARG A 97 -3.48 -15.35 -0.94
C ARG A 97 -3.65 -13.84 -0.76
N PHE A 98 -4.29 -13.18 -1.70
CA PHE A 98 -4.47 -11.73 -1.75
C PHE A 98 -5.96 -11.41 -1.63
N ILE A 99 -6.30 -10.63 -0.62
CA ILE A 99 -7.65 -10.16 -0.38
C ILE A 99 -7.65 -8.66 -0.72
N ILE A 100 -8.53 -8.25 -1.61
CA ILE A 100 -8.68 -6.83 -1.98
C ILE A 100 -9.96 -6.31 -1.37
N GLU A 101 -9.83 -5.33 -0.48
CA GLU A 101 -10.90 -4.64 0.21
C GLU A 101 -11.23 -3.33 -0.51
N PRO A 102 -12.40 -3.23 -1.17
CA PRO A 102 -12.77 -2.08 -1.98
C PRO A 102 -13.42 -0.97 -1.15
N VAL A 103 -12.74 -0.52 -0.10
CA VAL A 103 -13.27 0.45 0.86
C VAL A 103 -12.19 1.45 1.29
N ALA A 104 -12.59 2.62 1.77
CA ALA A 104 -11.72 3.50 2.53
C ALA A 104 -11.64 3.06 4.00
N VAL A 105 -10.49 3.26 4.65
CA VAL A 105 -10.38 3.06 6.10
C VAL A 105 -10.69 4.36 6.82
N THR A 106 -11.72 4.34 7.67
CA THR A 106 -12.16 5.48 8.48
C THR A 106 -12.44 5.04 9.91
N ARG A 107 -12.77 5.98 10.81
CA ARG A 107 -13.09 5.64 12.22
C ARG A 107 -14.46 4.99 12.41
N THR A 108 -15.32 5.07 11.40
CA THR A 108 -16.69 4.55 11.45
C THR A 108 -17.07 3.95 10.11
N ARG A 109 -17.90 2.93 10.12
CA ARG A 109 -18.49 2.39 8.89
C ARG A 109 -19.46 3.38 8.27
N GLY A 110 -19.43 3.50 6.94
CA GLY A 110 -20.33 4.38 6.20
C GLY A 110 -19.94 4.56 4.74
N THR A 111 -20.09 5.77 4.27
CA THR A 111 -19.69 6.25 2.94
C THR A 111 -18.86 7.52 3.15
N ILE A 112 -17.85 7.71 2.33
CA ILE A 112 -17.00 8.90 2.37
C ILE A 112 -16.73 9.39 0.95
N THR A 113 -16.63 10.70 0.78
CA THR A 113 -16.18 11.31 -0.47
C THR A 113 -14.65 11.17 -0.58
N VAL A 114 -14.18 10.70 -1.74
CA VAL A 114 -12.77 10.69 -2.10
C VAL A 114 -12.56 11.63 -3.28
N HIS A 115 -11.63 12.57 -3.13
CA HIS A 115 -11.15 13.42 -4.20
C HIS A 115 -10.14 12.63 -5.04
N THR A 116 -10.39 12.52 -6.33
CA THR A 116 -9.56 11.73 -7.25
C THR A 116 -9.55 12.35 -8.64
N PHE A 117 -8.97 11.67 -9.61
CA PHE A 117 -8.97 12.07 -11.00
C PHE A 117 -9.89 11.22 -11.86
N ASP A 118 -10.36 11.79 -12.98
CA ASP A 118 -11.24 11.13 -13.90
C ASP A 118 -10.58 9.87 -14.50
N ALA A 119 -11.20 8.72 -14.25
CA ALA A 119 -10.74 7.43 -14.75
C ALA A 119 -10.64 7.38 -16.29
N ALA A 120 -11.55 8.07 -17.01
CA ALA A 120 -11.49 8.11 -18.46
C ALA A 120 -10.25 8.87 -18.96
N ALA A 121 -9.89 9.97 -18.30
CA ALA A 121 -8.70 10.75 -18.64
C ALA A 121 -7.39 9.99 -18.33
N LEU A 122 -7.41 9.09 -17.33
CA LEU A 122 -6.30 8.19 -17.07
C LEU A 122 -6.22 7.03 -18.08
N GLU A 123 -7.37 6.51 -18.53
CA GLU A 123 -7.43 5.41 -19.49
C GLU A 123 -7.01 5.85 -20.91
N ASP A 124 -7.39 7.04 -21.34
CA ASP A 124 -7.08 7.56 -22.68
C ASP A 124 -5.73 8.29 -22.77
N GLY A 125 -5.02 8.44 -21.63
CA GLY A 125 -3.72 9.08 -21.55
C GLY A 125 -3.76 10.62 -21.57
N THR A 126 -4.93 11.23 -21.42
CA THR A 126 -5.07 12.69 -21.22
C THR A 126 -4.37 13.12 -19.93
N LEU A 127 -4.46 12.30 -18.89
CA LEU A 127 -3.69 12.43 -17.65
C LEU A 127 -2.56 11.40 -17.61
N PRO A 128 -1.36 11.78 -17.15
CA PRO A 128 -0.31 10.84 -16.81
C PRO A 128 -0.80 9.79 -15.82
N ILE A 129 -0.37 8.53 -16.00
CA ILE A 129 -0.80 7.42 -15.15
C ILE A 129 -0.40 7.60 -13.67
N GLU A 130 0.60 8.41 -13.40
CA GLU A 130 1.08 8.75 -12.06
C GLU A 130 -0.01 9.39 -11.18
N PHE A 131 -1.03 9.99 -11.78
CA PHE A 131 -2.15 10.59 -11.04
C PHE A 131 -3.04 9.57 -10.32
N ILE A 132 -2.89 8.27 -10.57
CA ILE A 132 -3.61 7.23 -9.81
C ILE A 132 -3.26 7.23 -8.32
N GLY A 133 -2.05 7.68 -7.95
CA GLY A 133 -1.59 7.79 -6.57
C GLY A 133 -1.97 9.10 -5.88
N CYS A 134 -2.63 10.02 -6.58
CA CYS A 134 -2.88 11.38 -6.07
C CYS A 134 -4.29 11.58 -5.50
N SER A 135 -4.91 10.56 -4.93
CA SER A 135 -6.27 10.64 -4.40
C SER A 135 -6.28 10.83 -2.88
N SER A 136 -7.24 11.58 -2.35
CA SER A 136 -7.30 11.88 -0.92
C SER A 136 -8.73 11.91 -0.38
N VAL A 137 -8.90 11.58 0.89
CA VAL A 137 -10.14 11.78 1.66
C VAL A 137 -10.19 13.13 2.38
N THR A 138 -9.14 13.93 2.23
CA THR A 138 -9.01 15.26 2.82
C THR A 138 -8.61 16.27 1.75
N ASP A 139 -8.77 17.56 2.03
CA ASP A 139 -8.20 18.61 1.20
C ASP A 139 -6.68 18.49 1.18
N SER A 140 -6.16 17.78 0.18
CA SER A 140 -4.71 17.64 -0.02
C SER A 140 -4.13 18.88 -0.69
N ASN A 141 -2.81 19.03 -0.62
CA ASN A 141 -2.10 20.10 -1.32
C ASN A 141 -2.41 20.09 -2.82
N LEU A 142 -2.50 18.90 -3.42
CA LEU A 142 -2.81 18.75 -4.85
C LEU A 142 -4.21 19.25 -5.18
N MET A 143 -5.22 18.92 -4.36
CA MET A 143 -6.61 19.37 -4.56
C MET A 143 -6.76 20.89 -4.41
N SER A 144 -5.90 21.52 -3.63
CA SER A 144 -5.84 22.99 -3.46
C SER A 144 -4.87 23.70 -4.41
N GLY A 145 -4.41 23.02 -5.46
CA GLY A 145 -3.51 23.61 -6.47
C GLY A 145 -2.07 23.77 -6.01
N LYS A 146 -1.64 22.95 -5.06
CA LYS A 146 -0.28 22.96 -4.53
C LYS A 146 0.44 21.67 -4.87
N ASN A 147 1.76 21.74 -5.05
CA ASN A 147 2.62 20.57 -5.17
C ASN A 147 2.78 19.87 -3.81
N ALA A 148 3.48 18.72 -3.79
CA ALA A 148 3.75 17.96 -2.57
C ALA A 148 4.45 18.79 -1.46
N TRP A 149 5.09 19.89 -1.80
CA TRP A 149 5.79 20.79 -0.86
C TRP A 149 4.92 21.96 -0.38
N GLY A 150 3.64 22.01 -0.83
CA GLY A 150 2.71 23.08 -0.47
C GLY A 150 2.88 24.38 -1.27
N GLU A 151 3.72 24.37 -2.32
CA GLU A 151 3.91 25.49 -3.23
C GLU A 151 2.87 25.45 -4.37
N ALA A 152 2.54 26.61 -4.96
CA ALA A 152 1.62 26.66 -6.10
C ALA A 152 2.13 25.79 -7.26
N ASP A 153 1.31 24.85 -7.73
CA ASP A 153 1.64 24.02 -8.90
C ASP A 153 1.29 24.77 -10.19
N ALA A 154 2.31 25.15 -10.94
CA ALA A 154 2.15 25.86 -12.21
C ALA A 154 1.34 25.05 -13.27
N ASN A 155 1.21 23.73 -13.12
CA ASN A 155 0.47 22.88 -14.02
C ASN A 155 -0.95 22.56 -13.51
N PHE A 156 -1.33 22.99 -12.32
CA PHE A 156 -2.62 22.65 -11.71
C PHE A 156 -3.80 22.91 -12.64
N ASN A 157 -3.82 24.06 -13.33
CA ASN A 157 -4.90 24.39 -14.28
C ASN A 157 -5.08 23.39 -15.42
N LYS A 158 -4.05 22.57 -15.72
CA LYS A 158 -4.15 21.50 -16.71
C LYS A 158 -4.86 20.26 -16.16
N PHE A 159 -4.74 20.03 -14.85
CA PHE A 159 -5.26 18.83 -14.18
C PHE A 159 -6.59 19.08 -13.49
N ALA A 160 -6.82 20.30 -13.00
CA ALA A 160 -8.03 20.67 -12.28
C ALA A 160 -9.35 20.30 -12.98
N PRO A 161 -9.50 20.41 -14.31
CA PRO A 161 -10.72 20.00 -15.00
C PRO A 161 -11.05 18.50 -14.88
N HIS A 162 -10.05 17.69 -14.52
CA HIS A 162 -10.18 16.23 -14.39
C HIS A 162 -10.33 15.77 -12.95
N LEU A 163 -10.38 16.70 -11.99
CA LEU A 163 -10.71 16.37 -10.61
C LEU A 163 -12.15 15.90 -10.50
N LYS A 164 -12.37 14.84 -9.71
CA LYS A 164 -13.67 14.21 -9.45
C LYS A 164 -13.80 13.88 -7.98
N ASP A 165 -15.02 14.06 -7.50
CA ASP A 165 -15.44 13.55 -6.21
C ASP A 165 -16.22 12.27 -6.43
N ILE A 166 -15.85 11.21 -5.72
CA ILE A 166 -16.55 9.93 -5.77
C ILE A 166 -16.94 9.50 -4.35
N GLU A 167 -18.13 8.92 -4.25
CA GLU A 167 -18.58 8.28 -3.01
C GLU A 167 -18.09 6.83 -2.97
N VAL A 168 -17.38 6.47 -1.89
CA VAL A 168 -16.89 5.11 -1.67
C VAL A 168 -17.32 4.59 -0.31
N PRO A 169 -17.54 3.27 -0.17
CA PRO A 169 -17.81 2.68 1.14
C PRO A 169 -16.61 2.85 2.06
N SER A 170 -16.87 2.99 3.35
CA SER A 170 -15.83 3.07 4.37
C SER A 170 -16.05 2.09 5.50
N GLU A 171 -14.97 1.64 6.12
CA GLU A 171 -14.98 0.69 7.23
C GLU A 171 -13.82 0.98 8.20
N THR A 172 -13.90 0.47 9.41
CA THR A 172 -12.81 0.57 10.37
C THR A 172 -11.72 -0.46 10.08
N LEU A 173 -10.47 -0.12 10.38
CA LEU A 173 -9.35 -1.05 10.20
C LEU A 173 -9.60 -2.37 10.97
N GLN A 174 -10.08 -2.28 12.22
CA GLN A 174 -10.32 -3.46 13.04
C GLN A 174 -11.37 -4.40 12.42
N THR A 175 -12.47 -3.86 11.88
CA THR A 175 -13.49 -4.68 11.20
C THR A 175 -12.92 -5.40 9.99
N LEU A 176 -12.07 -4.70 9.20
CA LEU A 176 -11.41 -5.31 8.05
C LEU A 176 -10.48 -6.47 8.46
N LEU A 177 -9.68 -6.26 9.49
CA LEU A 177 -8.76 -7.27 10.00
C LEU A 177 -9.50 -8.49 10.53
N ASP A 178 -10.58 -8.29 11.30
CA ASP A 178 -11.35 -9.37 11.92
C ASP A 178 -12.13 -10.18 10.86
N ARG A 179 -12.82 -9.52 9.92
CA ARG A 179 -13.60 -10.23 8.88
C ARG A 179 -12.73 -11.04 7.91
N ASN A 180 -11.48 -10.63 7.73
CA ASN A 180 -10.52 -11.34 6.89
C ASN A 180 -9.63 -12.32 7.67
N GLY A 181 -9.89 -12.51 8.96
CA GLY A 181 -9.15 -13.46 9.79
C GLY A 181 -7.67 -13.10 9.94
N VAL A 182 -7.31 -11.83 9.92
CA VAL A 182 -5.93 -11.37 10.09
C VAL A 182 -5.52 -11.48 11.55
N ALA A 183 -4.89 -12.60 11.91
CA ALA A 183 -4.49 -12.87 13.29
C ALA A 183 -3.14 -12.20 13.68
N HIS A 184 -2.31 -11.88 12.71
CA HIS A 184 -1.01 -11.23 12.91
C HIS A 184 -0.66 -10.38 11.68
N ILE A 185 0.25 -9.44 11.84
CA ILE A 185 0.75 -8.58 10.76
C ILE A 185 2.28 -8.58 10.82
N ASP A 186 2.94 -8.96 9.74
CA ASP A 186 4.39 -8.88 9.61
C ASP A 186 4.85 -7.55 9.02
N ALA A 187 4.09 -7.03 8.05
CA ALA A 187 4.30 -5.71 7.48
C ALA A 187 2.95 -4.96 7.40
N PHE A 188 2.94 -3.73 7.88
CA PHE A 188 1.82 -2.81 7.83
C PHE A 188 2.24 -1.58 7.04
N LEU A 189 1.57 -1.32 5.94
CA LEU A 189 1.80 -0.18 5.06
C LEU A 189 0.58 0.72 5.09
N VAL A 190 0.81 2.03 5.14
CA VAL A 190 -0.22 3.05 5.06
C VAL A 190 0.29 4.17 4.17
N ASP A 191 -0.44 4.45 3.10
CA ASP A 191 -0.19 5.55 2.18
C ASP A 191 -1.54 6.05 1.65
N CYS A 192 -2.18 6.90 2.42
CA CYS A 192 -3.56 7.35 2.22
C CYS A 192 -3.66 8.86 2.00
N GLU A 193 -2.57 9.48 1.56
CA GLU A 193 -2.52 10.88 1.13
C GLU A 193 -3.21 11.83 2.13
N GLY A 194 -2.71 11.83 3.38
CA GLY A 194 -3.16 12.69 4.47
C GLY A 194 -4.08 12.03 5.49
N ALA A 195 -4.56 10.80 5.24
CA ALA A 195 -5.33 10.01 6.21
C ALA A 195 -4.49 9.00 6.99
N ASP A 196 -3.16 8.96 6.77
CA ASP A 196 -2.25 7.95 7.29
C ASP A 196 -2.34 7.79 8.81
N TRP A 197 -2.32 8.92 9.53
CA TRP A 197 -2.43 8.91 10.98
C TRP A 197 -3.77 8.36 11.47
N MET A 198 -4.88 8.72 10.81
CA MET A 198 -6.20 8.22 11.16
C MET A 198 -6.30 6.70 11.01
N VAL A 199 -5.63 6.14 10.00
CA VAL A 199 -5.55 4.69 9.77
C VAL A 199 -4.62 4.05 10.80
N PHE A 200 -3.41 4.58 10.97
CA PHE A 200 -2.40 4.04 11.86
C PHE A 200 -2.85 4.00 13.33
N ASP A 201 -3.53 5.04 13.79
CA ASP A 201 -4.05 5.17 15.16
C ASP A 201 -5.07 4.06 15.54
N GLN A 202 -5.67 3.40 14.54
CA GLN A 202 -6.58 2.28 14.74
C GLN A 202 -5.86 0.93 14.93
N LEU A 203 -4.54 0.85 14.63
CA LEU A 203 -3.81 -0.41 14.72
C LEU A 203 -3.44 -0.74 16.17
N ASP A 204 -3.95 -1.85 16.69
CA ASP A 204 -3.53 -2.37 17.99
C ASP A 204 -2.10 -2.96 17.93
N LEU A 205 -1.12 -2.13 18.23
CA LEU A 205 0.30 -2.52 18.23
C LEU A 205 0.64 -3.57 19.29
N LYS A 206 -0.17 -3.73 20.34
CA LYS A 206 0.04 -4.77 21.37
C LYS A 206 -0.40 -6.14 20.83
N ARG A 207 -1.49 -6.16 20.05
CA ARG A 207 -2.04 -7.38 19.43
C ARG A 207 -1.19 -7.80 18.24
N TYR A 208 -0.96 -6.92 17.29
CA TYR A 208 -0.40 -7.29 15.96
C TYR A 208 1.12 -7.25 15.89
N ARG A 209 1.79 -6.34 16.59
CA ARG A 209 3.26 -6.21 16.68
C ARG A 209 3.96 -6.37 15.33
N PRO A 210 3.64 -5.57 14.32
CA PRO A 210 4.25 -5.70 13.00
C PRO A 210 5.78 -5.57 13.07
N GLY A 211 6.47 -6.35 12.27
CA GLY A 211 7.93 -6.30 12.14
C GLY A 211 8.40 -5.14 11.27
N MET A 212 7.49 -4.58 10.44
CA MET A 212 7.71 -3.43 9.58
C MET A 212 6.45 -2.56 9.57
N ILE A 213 6.64 -1.25 9.65
CA ILE A 213 5.62 -0.21 9.40
C ILE A 213 6.22 0.78 8.39
N LYS A 214 5.46 1.13 7.39
CA LYS A 214 5.81 2.14 6.38
C LYS A 214 4.64 3.09 6.21
#